data_7c73a46b220454109e5ca7c60deee5a5
#
_entry.id   7c73a46b220454109e5ca7c60deee5a5
#
_cell.length_a   1.000
_cell.length_b   1.000
_cell.length_c   1.000
_cell.angle_alpha   90.00
_cell.angle_beta   90.00
_cell.angle_gamma   90.00
#
_symmetry.space_group_name_H-M   'P 1'
#
loop_
_entity.id
_entity.type
_entity.pdbx_description
1 polymer ?
#
loop_
_entity_poly.entity_id
_entity_poly.type
_entity_poly.pdbx_seq_one_letter_code
_entity_poly.pdbx_strand_id
1 'polypeptide(L)'
;MKRCKRRYNSKKGVTLVELVVAIAIVSIVFASTMTAIVHGYISIVENKSLEDASAQAQGVADTVSTALEKAFSSNNYTGDPTDQTAKKTFYNNLVLETINGDGTYDGLSTKLNNVEFVDQISNPSVDFPDASSISDMQCTVQYLTNSLPTSASDGSHKEFAGYKVMVNAKSSQGDIIASSIVTIK
;
A
#
# COMPACT_ATOMS: atom_id res chain seq x y z
N MET A 1 -42.63 25.27 -76.11
CA MET A 1 -41.56 24.33 -75.80
C MET A 1 -40.59 24.99 -74.85
N LYS A 2 -40.59 24.60 -73.52
CA LYS A 2 -39.68 25.12 -72.54
C LYS A 2 -38.39 24.21 -72.47
N ARG A 3 -37.28 24.72 -72.92
CA ARG A 3 -35.96 24.02 -72.82
C ARG A 3 -35.50 24.00 -71.36
N CYS A 4 -35.47 22.83 -70.81
CA CYS A 4 -34.86 22.57 -69.47
C CYS A 4 -33.33 22.72 -69.61
N LYS A 5 -32.73 23.80 -69.02
CA LYS A 5 -31.32 23.98 -68.92
C LYS A 5 -30.82 23.03 -67.80
N ARG A 6 -30.22 21.89 -68.14
CA ARG A 6 -29.43 21.06 -67.22
C ARG A 6 -28.24 21.88 -66.74
N ARG A 7 -28.25 22.26 -65.44
CA ARG A 7 -27.05 22.79 -64.76
C ARG A 7 -26.07 21.66 -64.67
N TYR A 8 -25.00 21.74 -65.45
CA TYR A 8 -23.83 20.87 -65.33
C TYR A 8 -23.10 21.30 -64.07
N ASN A 9 -23.23 20.57 -62.96
CA ASN A 9 -22.38 20.73 -61.79
C ASN A 9 -20.98 20.27 -62.21
N SER A 10 -20.06 21.21 -62.50
CA SER A 10 -18.68 20.89 -62.67
C SER A 10 -18.12 20.42 -61.37
N LYS A 11 -17.88 19.12 -61.22
CA LYS A 11 -17.12 18.54 -60.12
C LYS A 11 -15.72 19.10 -60.22
N LYS A 12 -15.39 20.06 -59.34
CA LYS A 12 -14.01 20.55 -59.20
C LYS A 12 -13.21 19.37 -58.64
N GLY A 13 -12.26 18.86 -59.37
CA GLY A 13 -11.31 17.84 -58.89
C GLY A 13 -10.46 18.42 -57.78
N VAL A 14 -10.17 17.62 -56.77
CA VAL A 14 -9.21 17.97 -55.69
C VAL A 14 -7.83 18.15 -56.32
N THR A 15 -7.17 19.25 -56.01
CA THR A 15 -5.80 19.47 -56.48
C THR A 15 -4.80 18.57 -55.70
N LEU A 16 -3.71 18.20 -56.33
CA LEU A 16 -2.67 17.38 -55.67
C LEU A 16 -2.14 18.05 -54.38
N VAL A 17 -2.05 19.37 -54.42
CA VAL A 17 -1.61 20.16 -53.23
C VAL A 17 -2.62 20.07 -52.10
N GLU A 18 -3.94 20.13 -52.39
CA GLU A 18 -4.98 20.03 -51.40
C GLU A 18 -4.99 18.63 -50.72
N LEU A 19 -4.73 17.57 -51.49
CA LEU A 19 -4.58 16.23 -50.97
C LEU A 19 -3.37 16.11 -50.04
N VAL A 20 -2.20 16.64 -50.39
CA VAL A 20 -0.98 16.61 -49.59
C VAL A 20 -1.17 17.37 -48.28
N VAL A 21 -1.80 18.55 -48.33
CA VAL A 21 -2.10 19.34 -47.12
C VAL A 21 -3.08 18.60 -46.21
N ALA A 22 -4.11 17.98 -46.76
CA ALA A 22 -5.08 17.22 -46.01
C ALA A 22 -4.44 16.03 -45.28
N ILE A 23 -3.56 15.26 -45.94
CA ILE A 23 -2.82 14.16 -45.33
C ILE A 23 -1.86 14.66 -44.23
N ALA A 24 -1.19 15.80 -44.43
CA ALA A 24 -0.31 16.39 -43.44
C ALA A 24 -1.07 16.76 -42.15
N ILE A 25 -2.23 17.41 -42.29
CA ILE A 25 -3.07 17.79 -41.15
C ILE A 25 -3.60 16.54 -40.43
N VAL A 26 -4.10 15.55 -41.13
CA VAL A 26 -4.60 14.29 -40.56
C VAL A 26 -3.48 13.57 -39.81
N SER A 27 -2.26 13.55 -40.36
CA SER A 27 -1.11 12.91 -39.69
C SER A 27 -0.75 13.57 -38.37
N ILE A 28 -0.79 14.90 -38.28
CA ILE A 28 -0.52 15.65 -37.04
C ILE A 28 -1.61 15.36 -35.99
N VAL A 29 -2.88 15.39 -36.38
CA VAL A 29 -4.02 15.09 -35.49
C VAL A 29 -3.91 13.64 -35.00
N PHE A 30 -3.60 12.71 -35.88
CA PHE A 30 -3.49 11.29 -35.52
C PHE A 30 -2.32 11.06 -34.52
N ALA A 31 -1.18 11.67 -34.76
CA ALA A 31 -0.04 11.57 -33.86
C ALA A 31 -0.36 12.10 -32.45
N SER A 32 -1.02 13.24 -32.35
CA SER A 32 -1.40 13.83 -31.06
C SER A 32 -2.47 12.99 -30.31
N THR A 33 -3.45 12.45 -31.00
CA THR A 33 -4.47 11.59 -30.40
C THR A 33 -3.87 10.27 -29.91
N MET A 34 -2.96 9.68 -30.69
CA MET A 34 -2.29 8.42 -30.30
C MET A 34 -1.46 8.61 -29.02
N THR A 35 -0.74 9.72 -28.92
CA THR A 35 0.03 10.06 -27.69
C THR A 35 -0.91 10.20 -26.48
N ALA A 36 -2.03 10.87 -26.60
CA ALA A 36 -2.99 11.02 -25.52
C ALA A 36 -3.59 9.67 -25.06
N ILE A 37 -3.90 8.78 -26.01
CA ILE A 37 -4.40 7.43 -25.71
C ILE A 37 -3.37 6.62 -24.96
N VAL A 38 -2.09 6.63 -25.40
CA VAL A 38 -1.00 5.89 -24.72
C VAL A 38 -0.81 6.38 -23.32
N HIS A 39 -0.72 7.71 -23.10
CA HIS A 39 -0.59 8.27 -21.74
C HIS A 39 -1.81 7.95 -20.88
N GLY A 40 -3.01 8.02 -21.42
CA GLY A 40 -4.23 7.62 -20.69
C GLY A 40 -4.21 6.15 -20.28
N TYR A 41 -3.76 5.26 -21.17
CA TYR A 41 -3.65 3.83 -20.86
C TYR A 41 -2.60 3.56 -19.76
N ILE A 42 -1.42 4.17 -19.86
CA ILE A 42 -0.36 4.03 -18.83
C ILE A 42 -0.90 4.47 -17.48
N SER A 43 -1.54 5.65 -17.41
CA SER A 43 -2.11 6.15 -16.16
C SER A 43 -3.17 5.22 -15.55
N ILE A 44 -4.01 4.59 -16.37
CA ILE A 44 -5.00 3.61 -15.90
C ILE A 44 -4.32 2.36 -15.32
N VAL A 45 -3.27 1.85 -15.98
CA VAL A 45 -2.54 0.68 -15.52
C VAL A 45 -1.80 0.96 -14.21
N GLU A 46 -1.16 2.13 -14.10
CA GLU A 46 -0.49 2.56 -12.86
C GLU A 46 -1.49 2.72 -11.71
N ASN A 47 -2.61 3.39 -11.91
CA ASN A 47 -3.64 3.56 -10.89
C ASN A 47 -4.22 2.22 -10.42
N LYS A 48 -4.46 1.29 -11.35
CA LYS A 48 -4.93 -0.05 -11.00
C LYS A 48 -3.90 -0.83 -10.18
N SER A 49 -2.62 -0.74 -10.52
CA SER A 49 -1.54 -1.35 -9.76
C SER A 49 -1.46 -0.80 -8.33
N LEU A 50 -1.64 0.51 -8.14
CA LEU A 50 -1.69 1.15 -6.83
C LEU A 50 -2.92 0.70 -6.01
N GLU A 51 -4.09 0.61 -6.65
CA GLU A 51 -5.32 0.14 -6.01
C GLU A 51 -5.18 -1.32 -5.54
N ASP A 52 -4.68 -2.20 -6.40
CA ASP A 52 -4.46 -3.61 -6.07
C ASP A 52 -3.44 -3.77 -4.93
N ALA A 53 -2.34 -3.00 -4.95
CA ALA A 53 -1.33 -3.01 -3.89
C ALA A 53 -1.90 -2.49 -2.56
N SER A 54 -2.70 -1.43 -2.59
CA SER A 54 -3.36 -0.89 -1.40
C SER A 54 -4.37 -1.87 -0.80
N ALA A 55 -5.16 -2.53 -1.63
CA ALA A 55 -6.11 -3.54 -1.18
C ALA A 55 -5.42 -4.76 -0.55
N GLN A 56 -4.30 -5.20 -1.11
CA GLN A 56 -3.49 -6.28 -0.55
C GLN A 56 -2.87 -5.88 0.80
N ALA A 57 -2.27 -4.68 0.88
CA ALA A 57 -1.70 -4.18 2.13
C ALA A 57 -2.76 -4.07 3.24
N GLN A 58 -3.96 -3.59 2.91
CA GLN A 58 -5.08 -3.53 3.84
C GLN A 58 -5.50 -4.94 4.29
N GLY A 59 -5.64 -5.90 3.37
CA GLY A 59 -6.01 -7.28 3.70
C GLY A 59 -5.00 -7.96 4.63
N VAL A 60 -3.71 -7.73 4.43
CA VAL A 60 -2.65 -8.21 5.33
C VAL A 60 -2.75 -7.53 6.70
N ALA A 61 -2.91 -6.20 6.74
CA ALA A 61 -3.04 -5.45 7.99
C ALA A 61 -4.25 -5.91 8.81
N ASP A 62 -5.40 -6.14 8.18
CA ASP A 62 -6.61 -6.65 8.83
C ASP A 62 -6.42 -8.09 9.35
N THR A 63 -5.72 -8.93 8.59
CA THR A 63 -5.41 -10.30 9.01
C THR A 63 -4.51 -10.32 10.24
N VAL A 64 -3.44 -9.52 10.22
CA VAL A 64 -2.49 -9.43 11.33
C VAL A 64 -3.15 -8.82 12.56
N SER A 65 -3.91 -7.72 12.41
CA SER A 65 -4.61 -7.08 13.53
C SER A 65 -5.63 -8.01 14.18
N THR A 66 -6.43 -8.71 13.39
CA THR A 66 -7.42 -9.67 13.88
C THR A 66 -6.76 -10.82 14.65
N ALA A 67 -5.64 -11.34 14.16
CA ALA A 67 -4.90 -12.40 14.84
C ALA A 67 -4.33 -11.92 16.18
N LEU A 68 -3.75 -10.72 16.23
CA LEU A 68 -3.24 -10.12 17.45
C LEU A 68 -4.34 -9.79 18.46
N GLU A 69 -5.46 -9.20 18.02
CA GLU A 69 -6.61 -8.95 18.87
C GLU A 69 -7.15 -10.25 19.49
N LYS A 70 -7.23 -11.31 18.70
CA LYS A 70 -7.63 -12.63 19.19
C LYS A 70 -6.61 -13.17 20.22
N ALA A 71 -5.31 -13.05 19.95
CA ALA A 71 -4.27 -13.47 20.88
C ALA A 71 -4.36 -12.69 22.19
N PHE A 72 -4.55 -11.37 22.14
CA PHE A 72 -4.67 -10.53 23.34
C PHE A 72 -5.95 -10.82 24.13
N SER A 73 -7.09 -11.05 23.46
CA SER A 73 -8.35 -11.38 24.14
C SER A 73 -8.34 -12.77 24.79
N SER A 74 -7.53 -13.69 24.24
CA SER A 74 -7.42 -15.06 24.78
C SER A 74 -6.40 -15.17 25.92
N ASN A 75 -5.46 -14.23 26.03
CA ASN A 75 -4.35 -14.26 26.97
C ASN A 75 -4.29 -12.93 27.74
N ASN A 76 -4.77 -12.97 29.00
CA ASN A 76 -4.71 -11.80 29.87
C ASN A 76 -3.45 -11.84 30.72
N TYR A 77 -2.78 -10.69 30.86
CA TYR A 77 -1.69 -10.54 31.81
C TYR A 77 -2.22 -10.66 33.24
N THR A 78 -1.70 -11.66 34.00
CA THR A 78 -2.11 -11.97 35.38
C THR A 78 -1.10 -11.48 36.43
N GLY A 79 -0.05 -10.79 36.01
CA GLY A 79 0.98 -10.24 36.90
C GLY A 79 0.54 -8.95 37.59
N ASP A 80 1.49 -8.31 38.28
CA ASP A 80 1.25 -7.01 38.91
C ASP A 80 0.89 -5.94 37.85
N PRO A 81 -0.30 -5.33 37.93
CA PRO A 81 -0.74 -4.33 36.96
C PRO A 81 0.13 -3.07 36.93
N THR A 82 0.91 -2.83 38.00
CA THR A 82 1.83 -1.68 38.11
C THR A 82 3.19 -1.95 37.47
N ASP A 83 3.55 -3.22 37.23
CA ASP A 83 4.78 -3.59 36.55
C ASP A 83 4.64 -3.47 35.02
N GLN A 84 4.86 -2.27 34.53
CA GLN A 84 4.79 -1.98 33.09
C GLN A 84 5.84 -2.75 32.28
N THR A 85 6.98 -3.09 32.88
CA THR A 85 8.05 -3.83 32.21
C THR A 85 7.67 -5.29 31.98
N ALA A 86 7.17 -5.95 33.02
CA ALA A 86 6.68 -7.33 32.91
C ALA A 86 5.48 -7.42 31.96
N LYS A 87 4.55 -6.47 32.05
CA LYS A 87 3.40 -6.38 31.13
C LYS A 87 3.84 -6.21 29.68
N LYS A 88 4.78 -5.30 29.40
CA LYS A 88 5.35 -5.12 28.07
C LYS A 88 5.99 -6.41 27.54
N THR A 89 6.82 -7.05 28.35
CA THR A 89 7.51 -8.29 27.97
C THR A 89 6.50 -9.41 27.64
N PHE A 90 5.45 -9.55 28.45
CA PHE A 90 4.38 -10.52 28.21
C PHE A 90 3.71 -10.31 26.84
N TYR A 91 3.25 -9.09 26.56
CA TYR A 91 2.57 -8.80 25.30
C TYR A 91 3.52 -8.83 24.08
N ASN A 92 4.79 -8.46 24.25
CA ASN A 92 5.78 -8.59 23.18
C ASN A 92 6.01 -10.07 22.80
N ASN A 93 6.14 -10.95 23.80
CA ASN A 93 6.28 -12.38 23.55
C ASN A 93 5.03 -12.93 22.84
N LEU A 94 3.85 -12.52 23.27
CA LEU A 94 2.60 -12.92 22.62
C LEU A 94 2.50 -12.49 21.16
N VAL A 95 2.98 -11.28 20.82
CA VAL A 95 3.08 -10.82 19.44
C VAL A 95 4.05 -11.68 18.64
N LEU A 96 5.24 -11.95 19.20
CA LEU A 96 6.26 -12.78 18.54
C LEU A 96 5.76 -14.22 18.31
N GLU A 97 5.09 -14.82 19.29
CA GLU A 97 4.45 -16.14 19.16
C GLU A 97 3.36 -16.13 18.07
N THR A 98 2.55 -15.08 18.03
CA THR A 98 1.49 -14.96 17.00
C THR A 98 2.09 -14.84 15.58
N ILE A 99 3.20 -14.11 15.44
CA ILE A 99 3.87 -13.93 14.15
C ILE A 99 4.66 -15.18 13.75
N ASN A 100 5.47 -15.73 14.64
CA ASN A 100 6.41 -16.80 14.31
C ASN A 100 5.82 -18.21 14.52
N GLY A 101 4.78 -18.32 15.34
CA GLY A 101 4.28 -19.61 15.85
C GLY A 101 5.03 -20.05 17.10
N ASP A 102 4.46 -21.02 17.81
CA ASP A 102 5.01 -21.60 19.04
C ASP A 102 5.62 -23.00 18.82
N GLY A 103 5.77 -23.42 17.58
CA GLY A 103 6.21 -24.76 17.19
C GLY A 103 5.08 -25.82 17.18
N THR A 104 3.93 -25.51 17.77
CA THR A 104 2.70 -26.34 17.74
C THR A 104 1.74 -25.84 16.68
N TYR A 105 1.72 -24.52 16.47
CA TYR A 105 0.86 -23.87 15.48
C TYR A 105 1.71 -23.03 14.51
N ASP A 106 1.30 -23.04 13.24
CA ASP A 106 1.90 -22.17 12.23
C ASP A 106 1.58 -20.71 12.53
N GLY A 107 2.63 -19.91 12.68
CA GLY A 107 2.51 -18.45 12.84
C GLY A 107 2.01 -17.74 11.58
N LEU A 108 1.78 -16.43 11.72
CA LEU A 108 1.38 -15.59 10.58
C LEU A 108 2.47 -15.53 9.48
N SER A 109 3.74 -15.60 9.86
CA SER A 109 4.86 -15.60 8.91
C SER A 109 4.85 -16.81 7.97
N THR A 110 4.35 -17.96 8.43
CA THR A 110 4.18 -19.15 7.59
C THR A 110 2.92 -19.04 6.72
N LYS A 111 1.84 -18.46 7.23
CA LYS A 111 0.56 -18.30 6.51
C LYS A 111 0.60 -17.21 5.45
N LEU A 112 1.36 -16.16 5.72
CA LEU A 112 1.55 -14.99 4.85
C LEU A 112 2.98 -15.03 4.26
N ASN A 113 3.27 -16.06 3.48
CA ASN A 113 4.60 -16.35 2.94
C ASN A 113 5.14 -15.28 1.95
N ASN A 114 4.28 -14.40 1.48
CA ASN A 114 4.61 -13.25 0.62
C ASN A 114 4.80 -11.95 1.41
N VAL A 115 4.75 -12.02 2.76
CA VAL A 115 4.93 -10.87 3.64
C VAL A 115 6.20 -11.05 4.46
N GLU A 116 7.08 -10.09 4.41
CA GLU A 116 8.25 -10.01 5.28
C GLU A 116 7.87 -9.34 6.60
N PHE A 117 7.95 -10.09 7.70
CA PHE A 117 7.74 -9.54 9.03
C PHE A 117 9.03 -8.96 9.57
N VAL A 118 9.03 -7.66 9.84
CA VAL A 118 10.17 -6.93 10.41
C VAL A 118 10.00 -6.85 11.92
N ASP A 119 10.92 -7.45 12.64
CA ASP A 119 10.93 -7.46 14.11
C ASP A 119 11.46 -6.13 14.67
N GLN A 120 10.58 -5.16 14.86
CA GLN A 120 10.88 -3.93 15.61
C GLN A 120 10.57 -4.05 17.11
N ILE A 121 10.02 -5.16 17.56
CA ILE A 121 9.69 -5.39 18.97
C ILE A 121 10.95 -5.73 19.74
N SER A 122 11.77 -6.63 19.22
CA SER A 122 13.05 -7.01 19.82
C SER A 122 14.15 -6.01 19.53
N ASN A 123 14.08 -5.30 18.40
CA ASN A 123 15.09 -4.33 17.99
C ASN A 123 14.46 -3.03 17.48
N PRO A 124 14.07 -2.11 18.39
CA PRO A 124 13.43 -0.84 18.04
C PRO A 124 14.33 0.13 17.25
N SER A 125 15.63 -0.18 17.14
CA SER A 125 16.59 0.62 16.38
C SER A 125 16.71 0.21 14.91
N VAL A 126 15.98 -0.82 14.47
CA VAL A 126 15.90 -1.14 13.05
C VAL A 126 15.01 -0.08 12.43
N ASP A 127 15.64 0.90 11.79
CA ASP A 127 14.97 1.75 10.82
C ASP A 127 14.31 0.86 9.77
N PHE A 128 13.25 1.36 9.13
CA PHE A 128 12.61 0.64 8.05
C PHE A 128 13.67 0.02 7.15
N PRO A 129 13.67 -1.31 6.97
CA PRO A 129 14.70 -1.94 6.16
C PRO A 129 14.72 -1.23 4.80
N ASP A 130 15.93 -0.91 4.37
CA ASP A 130 16.17 -0.31 3.06
C ASP A 130 15.36 -1.04 2.00
N ALA A 131 14.90 -0.29 1.00
CA ALA A 131 14.10 -0.77 -0.13
C ALA A 131 14.70 -1.99 -0.90
N SER A 132 15.82 -2.50 -0.47
CA SER A 132 16.57 -3.63 -1.05
C SER A 132 16.05 -5.01 -0.66
N SER A 133 15.11 -5.15 0.29
CA SER A 133 14.57 -6.46 0.62
C SER A 133 13.56 -6.92 -0.46
N ILE A 134 13.65 -8.20 -0.77
CA ILE A 134 13.08 -8.85 -1.98
C ILE A 134 11.56 -9.09 -1.88
N SER A 135 10.94 -8.81 -0.72
CA SER A 135 9.52 -9.11 -0.51
C SER A 135 8.62 -7.99 -1.02
N ASP A 136 7.56 -8.37 -1.74
CA ASP A 136 6.57 -7.44 -2.29
C ASP A 136 5.80 -6.67 -1.19
N MET A 137 5.70 -7.25 0.00
CA MET A 137 5.06 -6.64 1.16
C MET A 137 5.90 -6.80 2.42
N GLN A 138 5.93 -5.74 3.23
CA GLN A 138 6.54 -5.74 4.56
C GLN A 138 5.51 -5.41 5.63
N CYS A 139 5.48 -6.21 6.68
CA CYS A 139 4.66 -5.96 7.85
C CYS A 139 5.55 -5.66 9.06
N THR A 140 5.28 -4.55 9.70
CA THR A 140 5.97 -4.12 10.92
C THR A 140 4.95 -3.99 12.04
N VAL A 141 5.22 -4.59 13.19
CA VAL A 141 4.43 -4.42 14.40
C VAL A 141 5.24 -3.59 15.40
N GLN A 142 4.75 -2.41 15.72
CA GLN A 142 5.44 -1.44 16.56
C GLN A 142 4.71 -1.24 17.89
N TYR A 143 5.46 -1.24 18.99
CA TYR A 143 4.94 -0.94 20.31
C TYR A 143 4.61 0.53 20.46
N LEU A 144 3.42 0.84 20.97
CA LEU A 144 2.97 2.20 21.25
C LEU A 144 3.03 2.50 22.75
N THR A 145 3.55 3.67 23.07
CA THR A 145 3.54 4.21 24.43
C THR A 145 2.82 5.54 24.48
N ASN A 146 1.97 5.74 25.48
CA ASN A 146 1.48 7.06 25.84
C ASN A 146 2.45 7.71 26.84
N SER A 147 2.90 8.91 26.53
CA SER A 147 3.52 9.78 27.54
C SER A 147 2.41 10.49 28.30
N LEU A 148 2.15 10.08 29.54
CA LEU A 148 1.28 10.84 30.42
C LEU A 148 1.96 12.19 30.75
N PRO A 149 1.22 13.32 30.72
CA PRO A 149 1.73 14.57 31.22
C PRO A 149 1.89 14.45 32.73
N THR A 150 3.10 14.19 33.20
CA THR A 150 3.40 14.16 34.62
C THR A 150 3.58 15.60 35.15
N SER A 151 2.73 15.99 36.08
CA SER A 151 2.87 17.23 36.86
C SER A 151 3.83 17.08 38.03
N ALA A 152 4.82 16.21 37.98
CA ALA A 152 5.81 16.04 39.04
C ALA A 152 7.13 15.54 38.47
N SER A 153 8.19 16.05 38.98
CA SER A 153 9.62 15.93 38.73
C SER A 153 10.23 14.51 38.70
N ASP A 154 9.48 13.49 38.32
CA ASP A 154 9.98 12.12 38.22
C ASP A 154 9.69 11.54 36.83
N GLY A 155 10.69 10.86 36.29
CA GLY A 155 10.81 10.49 34.90
C GLY A 155 9.55 9.98 34.24
N SER A 156 9.32 10.40 33.03
CA SER A 156 8.17 10.07 32.19
C SER A 156 7.81 8.58 32.26
N HIS A 157 6.77 8.24 33.01
CA HIS A 157 6.17 6.91 32.96
C HIS A 157 5.48 6.75 31.60
N LYS A 158 6.09 5.96 30.75
CA LYS A 158 5.48 5.58 29.46
C LYS A 158 4.59 4.37 29.68
N GLU A 159 3.28 4.57 29.66
CA GLU A 159 2.33 3.48 29.73
C GLU A 159 2.17 2.79 28.36
N PHE A 160 1.92 1.50 28.41
CA PHE A 160 1.55 0.72 27.24
C PHE A 160 0.25 1.27 26.65
N ALA A 161 0.28 1.67 25.39
CA ALA A 161 -0.86 2.22 24.67
C ALA A 161 -1.44 1.26 23.62
N GLY A 162 -0.74 0.18 23.31
CA GLY A 162 -1.13 -0.77 22.28
C GLY A 162 -0.03 -1.06 21.28
N TYR A 163 -0.42 -1.61 20.14
CA TYR A 163 0.46 -1.88 19.01
C TYR A 163 -0.03 -1.17 17.75
N LYS A 164 0.91 -0.77 16.93
CA LYS A 164 0.69 -0.26 15.58
C LYS A 164 1.15 -1.31 14.58
N VAL A 165 0.24 -1.83 13.79
CA VAL A 165 0.55 -2.68 12.66
C VAL A 165 0.66 -1.80 11.42
N MET A 166 1.78 -1.88 10.73
CA MET A 166 2.03 -1.14 9.50
C MET A 166 2.44 -2.10 8.41
N VAL A 167 1.71 -2.09 7.31
CA VAL A 167 1.99 -2.93 6.14
C VAL A 167 2.29 -2.02 4.96
N ASN A 168 3.45 -2.21 4.36
CA ASN A 168 3.89 -1.48 3.19
C ASN A 168 3.94 -2.44 2.00
N ALA A 169 3.29 -2.07 0.91
CA ALA A 169 3.44 -2.73 -0.39
C ALA A 169 4.50 -2.00 -1.22
N LYS A 170 5.39 -2.76 -1.84
CA LYS A 170 6.49 -2.24 -2.63
C LYS A 170 6.27 -2.47 -4.13
N SER A 171 6.80 -1.57 -4.96
CA SER A 171 6.91 -1.78 -6.39
C SER A 171 8.06 -2.75 -6.70
N SER A 172 8.14 -3.22 -7.95
CA SER A 172 9.28 -4.00 -8.46
C SER A 172 10.62 -3.25 -8.40
N GLN A 173 10.58 -1.94 -8.18
CA GLN A 173 11.77 -1.09 -8.01
C GLN A 173 12.12 -0.87 -6.54
N GLY A 174 11.32 -1.40 -5.61
CA GLY A 174 11.52 -1.30 -4.17
C GLY A 174 10.88 -0.08 -3.51
N ASP A 175 10.26 0.81 -4.29
CA ASP A 175 9.57 1.97 -3.74
C ASP A 175 8.27 1.57 -3.05
N ILE A 176 7.96 2.20 -1.91
CA ILE A 176 6.69 2.00 -1.22
C ILE A 176 5.59 2.69 -2.03
N ILE A 177 4.66 1.88 -2.57
CA ILE A 177 3.56 2.36 -3.40
C ILE A 177 2.23 2.44 -2.64
N ALA A 178 2.10 1.67 -1.56
CA ALA A 178 0.92 1.71 -0.71
C ALA A 178 1.29 1.35 0.73
N SER A 179 0.59 1.90 1.71
CA SER A 179 0.73 1.52 3.11
C SER A 179 -0.62 1.48 3.82
N SER A 180 -0.78 0.51 4.71
CA SER A 180 -1.93 0.41 5.61
C SER A 180 -1.45 0.43 7.06
N ILE A 181 -2.18 1.14 7.91
CA ILE A 181 -1.85 1.30 9.32
C ILE A 181 -3.07 0.99 10.17
N VAL A 182 -2.93 0.02 11.08
CA VAL A 182 -3.95 -0.33 12.06
C VAL A 182 -3.37 -0.18 13.47
N THR A 183 -4.14 0.37 14.40
CA THR A 183 -3.75 0.50 15.80
C THR A 183 -4.61 -0.39 16.65
N ILE A 184 -3.97 -1.27 17.43
CA ILE A 184 -4.60 -2.20 18.37
C ILE A 184 -4.40 -1.64 19.79
N LYS A 185 -5.47 -1.47 20.54
CA LYS A 185 -5.44 -0.93 21.91
C LYS A 185 -5.74 -1.98 22.94
#